data_8abaa56ca8b9608b9e9d65a312286d7f
#
_entry.id   8abaa56ca8b9608b9e9d65a312286d7f
#
_cell.length_a   1.000
_cell.length_b   1.000
_cell.length_c   1.000
_cell.angle_alpha   90.00
_cell.angle_beta   90.00
_cell.angle_gamma   90.00
#
_symmetry.space_group_name_H-M   'P 1'
#
loop_
_entity.id
_entity.type
_entity.pdbx_description
1 polymer ?
#
loop_
_entity_poly.entity_id
_entity_poly.type
_entity_poly.pdbx_seq_one_letter_code
_entity_poly.pdbx_strand_id
1 'polypeptide(L)'
;HGTCRRQRQMCIRDSLTGGQVISEDLGIKLENVKLNDLGSAKRVKVDKENSTIVSGAGKKSDIEARCAQIKAQVEETTSDYDREKLQERLAKLAGGVAVIKVGGATEVEVKERKDRVEDALNATRAAVEEGIVVGGGCALLYASKELDSLKVKGDDQKAGVEIVKSALQSPIRQITTNAGVDGSVVVGKLLETNKPSNGYDAQSEQYVDMFKEGIIDPVKVVRTALQDAASISGLLVTTEAM
;
A
#
# COMPACT_ATOMS: atom_id res chain seq x y z
N HIS A 1 25.63 -1.51 -1.73
CA HIS A 1 24.20 -1.11 -1.79
C HIS A 1 23.81 0.09 -0.88
N GLY A 2 24.50 0.30 0.26
CA GLY A 2 24.20 1.43 1.17
C GLY A 2 24.61 2.81 0.64
N THR A 3 25.72 2.89 -0.07
CA THR A 3 26.26 4.15 -0.64
C THR A 3 25.36 4.72 -1.74
N CYS A 4 24.85 3.87 -2.62
CA CYS A 4 23.99 4.27 -3.73
C CYS A 4 22.63 4.84 -3.25
N ARG A 5 22.11 4.35 -2.12
CA ARG A 5 20.85 4.84 -1.53
C ARG A 5 21.00 6.25 -0.93
N ARG A 6 22.12 6.51 -0.25
CA ARG A 6 22.42 7.86 0.32
C ARG A 6 22.64 8.89 -0.78
N GLN A 7 23.44 8.56 -1.80
CA GLN A 7 23.69 9.46 -2.95
C GLN A 7 22.39 9.82 -3.69
N ARG A 8 21.48 8.86 -3.92
CA ARG A 8 20.20 9.13 -4.59
C ARG A 8 19.27 10.06 -3.79
N GLN A 9 19.29 9.99 -2.47
CA GLN A 9 18.50 10.90 -1.61
C GLN A 9 19.15 12.30 -1.53
N MET A 10 20.45 12.38 -1.56
CA MET A 10 21.18 13.65 -1.56
C MET A 10 20.92 14.43 -2.85
N CYS A 11 20.99 13.82 -4.01
CA CYS A 11 20.69 14.49 -5.29
C CYS A 11 19.31 15.10 -5.40
N ILE A 12 18.29 14.54 -4.72
CA ILE A 12 16.94 15.13 -4.68
C ILE A 12 16.94 16.42 -3.85
N ARG A 13 17.61 16.41 -2.71
CA ARG A 13 17.73 17.59 -1.85
C ARG A 13 18.45 18.73 -2.56
N ASP A 14 19.48 18.41 -3.32
CA ASP A 14 20.24 19.39 -4.10
C ASP A 14 19.38 20.06 -5.17
N SER A 15 18.62 19.27 -5.94
CA SER A 15 17.70 19.81 -6.95
C SER A 15 16.62 20.71 -6.32
N LEU A 16 16.14 20.36 -5.11
CA LEU A 16 15.13 21.16 -4.40
C LEU A 16 15.69 22.44 -3.79
N THR A 17 16.93 22.45 -3.33
CA THR A 17 17.52 23.55 -2.58
C THR A 17 18.48 24.41 -3.41
N GLY A 18 18.87 23.91 -4.60
CA GLY A 18 19.90 24.53 -5.45
C GLY A 18 21.32 24.37 -4.90
N GLY A 19 21.51 23.49 -3.92
CA GLY A 19 22.83 23.15 -3.39
C GLY A 19 23.53 22.07 -4.19
N GLN A 20 24.76 21.75 -3.79
CA GLN A 20 25.59 20.71 -4.40
C GLN A 20 25.95 19.64 -3.40
N VAL A 21 25.95 18.36 -3.85
CA VAL A 21 26.41 17.24 -3.00
C VAL A 21 27.91 17.38 -2.79
N ILE A 22 28.32 17.43 -1.54
CA ILE A 22 29.71 17.44 -1.14
C ILE A 22 30.09 16.01 -0.82
N SER A 23 30.89 15.39 -1.71
CA SER A 23 31.39 14.02 -1.55
C SER A 23 32.81 13.93 -2.09
N GLU A 24 33.65 13.20 -1.37
CA GLU A 24 35.02 12.89 -1.82
C GLU A 24 34.99 12.09 -3.12
N ASP A 25 34.01 11.24 -3.33
CA ASP A 25 33.81 10.48 -4.58
C ASP A 25 33.61 11.39 -5.80
N LEU A 26 33.13 12.62 -5.60
CA LEU A 26 32.97 13.66 -6.63
C LEU A 26 34.16 14.60 -6.68
N GLY A 27 35.24 14.32 -5.94
CA GLY A 27 36.47 15.12 -5.89
C GLY A 27 36.31 16.42 -5.08
N ILE A 28 35.20 16.62 -4.36
CA ILE A 28 34.94 17.82 -3.55
C ILE A 28 35.36 17.52 -2.12
N LYS A 29 36.42 18.17 -1.65
CA LYS A 29 36.87 18.11 -0.25
C LYS A 29 36.10 19.12 0.60
N LEU A 30 35.78 18.76 1.86
CA LEU A 30 35.09 19.62 2.81
C LEU A 30 35.76 20.99 3.01
N GLU A 31 37.12 21.04 2.89
CA GLU A 31 37.90 22.25 3.03
C GLU A 31 37.63 23.31 1.94
N ASN A 32 37.12 22.89 0.78
CA ASN A 32 36.87 23.73 -0.37
C ASN A 32 35.43 24.20 -0.50
N VAL A 33 34.55 23.82 0.47
CA VAL A 33 33.13 24.13 0.42
C VAL A 33 32.87 25.60 0.70
N LYS A 34 32.16 26.26 -0.18
CA LYS A 34 31.73 27.64 -0.07
C LYS A 34 30.26 27.73 0.34
N LEU A 35 29.86 28.87 0.89
CA LEU A 35 28.47 29.11 1.29
C LEU A 35 27.48 28.97 0.11
N ASN A 36 27.95 29.25 -1.12
CA ASN A 36 27.15 29.14 -2.34
C ASN A 36 26.91 27.67 -2.77
N ASP A 37 27.69 26.73 -2.27
CA ASP A 37 27.51 25.29 -2.53
C ASP A 37 26.43 24.70 -1.63
N LEU A 38 26.08 25.40 -0.55
CA LEU A 38 25.00 25.05 0.33
C LEU A 38 23.68 25.53 -0.29
N GLY A 39 22.72 24.64 -0.41
CA GLY A 39 21.38 24.99 -0.86
C GLY A 39 20.64 25.86 0.16
N SER A 40 19.59 26.49 -0.29
CA SER A 40 18.72 27.30 0.58
C SER A 40 17.25 26.90 0.49
N ALA A 41 16.51 27.10 1.59
CA ALA A 41 15.08 26.82 1.66
C ALA A 41 14.41 27.77 2.64
N LYS A 42 13.12 28.05 2.43
CA LYS A 42 12.35 28.90 3.33
C LYS A 42 12.20 28.30 4.72
N ARG A 43 12.06 26.98 4.79
CA ARG A 43 11.95 26.22 6.05
C ARG A 43 12.46 24.81 5.87
N VAL A 44 13.23 24.33 6.85
CA VAL A 44 13.63 22.93 6.96
C VAL A 44 13.19 22.43 8.32
N LYS A 45 12.46 21.32 8.34
CA LYS A 45 12.08 20.60 9.54
C LYS A 45 12.74 19.23 9.50
N VAL A 46 13.53 18.91 10.53
CA VAL A 46 14.24 17.63 10.65
C VAL A 46 13.74 16.94 11.90
N ASP A 47 13.18 15.75 11.72
CA ASP A 47 12.77 14.84 12.77
C ASP A 47 13.68 13.58 12.72
N LYS A 48 13.54 12.67 13.69
CA LYS A 48 14.33 11.42 13.75
C LYS A 48 14.32 10.64 12.44
N GLU A 49 13.19 10.60 11.75
CA GLU A 49 12.93 9.74 10.60
C GLU A 49 12.78 10.50 9.29
N ASN A 50 12.40 11.78 9.37
CA ASN A 50 12.05 12.56 8.20
C ASN A 50 12.73 13.93 8.19
N SER A 51 13.09 14.39 6.99
CA SER A 51 13.52 15.76 6.73
C SER A 51 12.59 16.39 5.71
N THR A 52 11.87 17.42 6.09
CA THR A 52 10.92 18.13 5.21
C THR A 52 11.50 19.47 4.81
N ILE A 53 11.64 19.71 3.51
CA ILE A 53 12.13 20.95 2.92
C ILE A 53 10.93 21.66 2.30
N VAL A 54 10.68 22.91 2.70
CA VAL A 54 9.58 23.71 2.21
C VAL A 54 10.12 24.92 1.45
N SER A 55 9.70 25.09 0.21
CA SER A 55 10.10 26.19 -0.67
C SER A 55 11.63 26.27 -0.80
N GLY A 56 12.26 25.26 -1.33
CA GLY A 56 13.67 25.27 -1.68
C GLY A 56 13.96 26.25 -2.82
N ALA A 57 15.19 26.74 -2.91
CA ALA A 57 15.63 27.72 -3.92
C ALA A 57 16.09 27.07 -5.24
N GLY A 58 15.90 25.77 -5.42
CA GLY A 58 16.24 25.06 -6.66
C GLY A 58 15.46 25.57 -7.86
N LYS A 59 16.10 25.57 -9.02
CA LYS A 59 15.45 25.99 -10.27
C LYS A 59 14.40 24.98 -10.70
N LYS A 60 13.25 25.46 -11.14
CA LYS A 60 12.14 24.61 -11.59
C LYS A 60 12.56 23.68 -12.74
N SER A 61 13.39 24.18 -13.67
CA SER A 61 13.96 23.38 -14.76
C SER A 61 14.75 22.16 -14.30
N ASP A 62 15.52 22.32 -13.22
CA ASP A 62 16.39 21.27 -12.70
C ASP A 62 15.55 20.19 -11.98
N ILE A 63 14.48 20.63 -11.30
CA ILE A 63 13.50 19.74 -10.68
C ILE A 63 12.74 18.93 -11.75
N GLU A 64 12.29 19.60 -12.83
CA GLU A 64 11.60 18.94 -13.95
C GLU A 64 12.50 17.93 -14.68
N ALA A 65 13.77 18.30 -14.92
CA ALA A 65 14.77 17.41 -15.51
C ALA A 65 15.01 16.17 -14.59
N ARG A 66 15.05 16.40 -13.28
CA ARG A 66 15.20 15.29 -12.31
C ARG A 66 13.98 14.38 -12.27
N CYS A 67 12.77 14.94 -12.36
CA CYS A 67 11.54 14.16 -12.47
C CYS A 67 11.53 13.29 -13.74
N ALA A 68 11.98 13.85 -14.88
CA ALA A 68 12.11 13.09 -16.13
C ALA A 68 13.11 11.92 -16.03
N GLN A 69 14.26 12.14 -15.39
CA GLN A 69 15.25 11.09 -15.13
C GLN A 69 14.66 9.95 -14.24
N ILE A 70 13.92 10.31 -13.19
CA ILE A 70 13.32 9.31 -12.30
C ILE A 70 12.24 8.51 -13.05
N LYS A 71 11.43 9.17 -13.92
CA LYS A 71 10.45 8.48 -14.76
C LYS A 71 11.11 7.44 -15.66
N ALA A 72 12.20 7.80 -16.34
CA ALA A 72 12.94 6.85 -17.17
C ALA A 72 13.47 5.66 -16.35
N GLN A 73 14.00 5.90 -15.14
CA GLN A 73 14.45 4.83 -14.24
C GLN A 73 13.32 3.91 -13.76
N VAL A 74 12.08 4.43 -13.60
CA VAL A 74 10.89 3.63 -13.26
C VAL A 74 10.56 2.63 -14.39
N GLU A 75 10.73 3.06 -15.64
CA GLU A 75 10.47 2.22 -16.82
C GLU A 75 11.57 1.17 -17.04
N GLU A 76 12.82 1.51 -16.75
CA GLU A 76 13.98 0.62 -16.93
C GLU A 76 14.14 -0.43 -15.82
N THR A 77 13.62 -0.18 -14.62
CA THR A 77 13.86 -1.08 -13.49
C THR A 77 13.01 -2.36 -13.58
N THR A 78 13.65 -3.49 -13.33
CA THR A 78 13.00 -4.81 -13.28
C THR A 78 12.57 -5.20 -11.86
N SER A 79 13.01 -4.46 -10.84
CA SER A 79 12.71 -4.71 -9.43
C SER A 79 11.46 -3.93 -9.02
N ASP A 80 10.43 -4.62 -8.56
CA ASP A 80 9.19 -4.00 -8.07
C ASP A 80 9.44 -3.11 -6.85
N TYR A 81 10.34 -3.51 -5.96
CA TYR A 81 10.75 -2.69 -4.82
C TYR A 81 11.42 -1.37 -5.25
N ASP A 82 12.36 -1.43 -6.21
CA ASP A 82 13.02 -0.23 -6.70
C ASP A 82 12.04 0.68 -7.46
N ARG A 83 11.11 0.10 -8.21
CA ARG A 83 10.04 0.82 -8.90
C ARG A 83 9.17 1.60 -7.92
N GLU A 84 8.71 0.96 -6.85
CA GLU A 84 7.92 1.60 -5.80
C GLU A 84 8.68 2.77 -5.16
N LYS A 85 9.96 2.58 -4.83
CA LYS A 85 10.79 3.63 -4.24
C LYS A 85 11.09 4.80 -5.19
N LEU A 86 11.18 4.55 -6.47
CA LEU A 86 11.35 5.59 -7.49
C LEU A 86 10.04 6.37 -7.67
N GLN A 87 8.89 5.70 -7.69
CA GLN A 87 7.58 6.35 -7.76
C GLN A 87 7.30 7.22 -6.53
N GLU A 88 7.64 6.75 -5.32
CA GLU A 88 7.55 7.54 -4.09
C GLU A 88 8.40 8.82 -4.16
N ARG A 89 9.61 8.74 -4.71
CA ARG A 89 10.48 9.90 -4.91
C ARG A 89 9.92 10.88 -5.92
N LEU A 90 9.40 10.35 -7.04
CA LEU A 90 8.77 11.17 -8.07
C LEU A 90 7.57 11.95 -7.52
N ALA A 91 6.73 11.28 -6.73
CA ALA A 91 5.58 11.91 -6.10
C ALA A 91 5.98 13.07 -5.17
N LYS A 92 7.04 12.87 -4.36
CA LYS A 92 7.57 13.92 -3.46
C LYS A 92 8.15 15.12 -4.20
N LEU A 93 8.77 14.90 -5.37
CA LEU A 93 9.36 15.97 -6.18
C LEU A 93 8.31 16.72 -7.00
N ALA A 94 7.41 15.99 -7.66
CA ALA A 94 6.44 16.55 -8.60
C ALA A 94 5.17 17.09 -7.91
N GLY A 95 4.71 16.39 -6.86
CA GLY A 95 3.44 16.69 -6.19
C GLY A 95 3.56 17.49 -4.89
N GLY A 96 4.77 17.66 -4.36
CA GLY A 96 4.97 18.27 -3.05
C GLY A 96 4.61 17.32 -1.89
N VAL A 97 4.53 17.87 -0.69
CA VAL A 97 4.22 17.14 0.54
C VAL A 97 2.99 17.74 1.21
N ALA A 98 1.93 16.96 1.32
CA ALA A 98 0.78 17.31 2.13
C ALA A 98 1.02 16.88 3.58
N VAL A 99 0.67 17.75 4.53
CA VAL A 99 0.77 17.46 5.96
C VAL A 99 -0.63 17.44 6.55
N ILE A 100 -1.07 16.25 6.97
CA ILE A 100 -2.33 16.07 7.67
C ILE A 100 -2.03 16.17 9.17
N LYS A 101 -2.59 17.20 9.83
CA LYS A 101 -2.46 17.39 11.28
C LYS A 101 -3.61 16.68 11.97
N VAL A 102 -3.27 15.73 12.82
CA VAL A 102 -4.25 14.95 13.60
C VAL A 102 -4.19 15.43 15.05
N GLY A 103 -5.35 15.67 15.66
CA GLY A 103 -5.48 16.07 17.04
C GLY A 103 -6.51 15.21 17.80
N GLY A 104 -6.47 15.26 19.11
CA GLY A 104 -7.40 14.57 20.01
C GLY A 104 -7.25 15.10 21.44
N ALA A 105 -8.16 14.71 22.33
CA ALA A 105 -8.16 15.12 23.72
C ALA A 105 -7.07 14.42 24.55
N THR A 106 -6.68 13.21 24.15
CA THR A 106 -5.66 12.40 24.82
C THR A 106 -4.61 11.92 23.84
N GLU A 107 -3.43 11.56 24.34
CA GLU A 107 -2.34 11.01 23.53
C GLU A 107 -2.76 9.68 22.84
N VAL A 108 -3.52 8.85 23.54
CA VAL A 108 -4.03 7.58 23.01
C VAL A 108 -4.97 7.83 21.84
N GLU A 109 -5.90 8.79 21.96
CA GLU A 109 -6.82 9.17 20.90
C GLU A 109 -6.07 9.74 19.67
N VAL A 110 -5.07 10.56 19.89
CA VAL A 110 -4.23 11.11 18.80
C VAL A 110 -3.53 9.99 18.07
N LYS A 111 -2.97 9.01 18.80
CA LYS A 111 -2.29 7.87 18.20
C LYS A 111 -3.26 7.01 17.39
N GLU A 112 -4.41 6.68 17.95
CA GLU A 112 -5.44 5.89 17.26
C GLU A 112 -5.91 6.56 15.96
N ARG A 113 -6.17 7.88 16.02
CA ARG A 113 -6.56 8.65 14.83
C ARG A 113 -5.44 8.71 13.79
N LYS A 114 -4.19 8.86 14.23
CA LYS A 114 -3.02 8.83 13.35
C LYS A 114 -2.92 7.49 12.63
N ASP A 115 -3.00 6.39 13.38
CA ASP A 115 -2.89 5.04 12.84
C ASP A 115 -4.02 4.78 11.82
N ARG A 116 -5.24 5.23 12.09
CA ARG A 116 -6.39 5.14 11.17
C ARG A 116 -6.19 5.95 9.88
N VAL A 117 -5.61 7.15 9.98
CA VAL A 117 -5.27 7.97 8.78
C VAL A 117 -4.15 7.33 7.98
N GLU A 118 -3.16 6.75 8.63
CA GLU A 118 -2.04 6.06 7.98
C GLU A 118 -2.51 4.79 7.26
N ASP A 119 -3.41 4.04 7.87
CA ASP A 119 -4.06 2.87 7.26
C ASP A 119 -4.87 3.25 6.01
N ALA A 120 -5.72 4.28 6.11
CA ALA A 120 -6.46 4.80 4.97
C ALA A 120 -5.56 5.30 3.83
N LEU A 121 -4.40 5.90 4.14
CA LEU A 121 -3.43 6.33 3.16
C LEU A 121 -2.80 5.14 2.44
N ASN A 122 -2.42 4.10 3.16
CA ASN A 122 -1.84 2.88 2.59
C ASN A 122 -2.86 2.12 1.74
N ALA A 123 -4.10 2.00 2.20
CA ALA A 123 -5.20 1.42 1.42
C ALA A 123 -5.44 2.18 0.12
N THR A 124 -5.44 3.52 0.16
CA THR A 124 -5.60 4.37 -1.03
C THR A 124 -4.46 4.16 -2.03
N ARG A 125 -3.22 4.07 -1.57
CA ARG A 125 -2.07 3.78 -2.44
C ARG A 125 -2.20 2.42 -3.12
N ALA A 126 -2.54 1.39 -2.35
CA ALA A 126 -2.75 0.05 -2.88
C ALA A 126 -3.90 0.01 -3.91
N ALA A 127 -4.98 0.77 -3.68
CA ALA A 127 -6.09 0.90 -4.61
C ALA A 127 -5.71 1.60 -5.93
N VAL A 128 -4.81 2.60 -5.87
CA VAL A 128 -4.30 3.26 -7.09
C VAL A 128 -3.42 2.33 -7.92
N GLU A 129 -2.70 1.41 -7.27
CA GLU A 129 -1.78 0.49 -7.96
C GLU A 129 -2.50 -0.65 -8.68
N GLU A 130 -3.45 -1.34 -8.03
CA GLU A 130 -4.08 -2.54 -8.57
C GLU A 130 -5.62 -2.44 -8.69
N GLY A 131 -6.20 -1.29 -8.34
CA GLY A 131 -7.65 -1.10 -8.37
C GLY A 131 -8.36 -1.55 -7.09
N ILE A 132 -9.68 -1.61 -7.18
CA ILE A 132 -10.58 -1.91 -6.06
C ILE A 132 -11.50 -3.07 -6.36
N VAL A 133 -11.93 -3.76 -5.31
CA VAL A 133 -12.97 -4.81 -5.33
C VAL A 133 -14.03 -4.52 -4.27
N VAL A 134 -15.11 -5.26 -4.30
CA VAL A 134 -16.13 -5.23 -3.25
C VAL A 134 -15.54 -5.59 -1.89
N GLY A 135 -15.83 -4.80 -0.87
CA GLY A 135 -15.34 -5.00 0.48
C GLY A 135 -16.16 -6.01 1.29
N GLY A 136 -15.98 -5.95 2.61
CA GLY A 136 -16.75 -6.79 3.54
C GLY A 136 -16.53 -8.29 3.38
N GLY A 137 -15.39 -8.73 2.82
CA GLY A 137 -15.10 -10.13 2.54
C GLY A 137 -15.84 -10.73 1.34
N CYS A 138 -16.67 -9.93 0.65
CA CYS A 138 -17.49 -10.39 -0.48
C CYS A 138 -16.64 -10.75 -1.71
N ALA A 139 -15.51 -10.06 -1.95
CA ALA A 139 -14.62 -10.36 -3.06
C ALA A 139 -14.11 -11.81 -3.03
N LEU A 140 -13.66 -12.29 -1.87
CA LEU A 140 -13.19 -13.66 -1.70
C LEU A 140 -14.33 -14.66 -1.82
N LEU A 141 -15.53 -14.33 -1.31
CA LEU A 141 -16.71 -15.15 -1.45
C LEU A 141 -17.07 -15.38 -2.92
N TYR A 142 -17.06 -14.32 -3.75
CA TYR A 142 -17.35 -14.46 -5.17
C TYR A 142 -16.22 -15.14 -5.93
N ALA A 143 -14.96 -14.91 -5.57
CA ALA A 143 -13.82 -15.61 -6.14
C ALA A 143 -13.87 -17.13 -5.89
N SER A 144 -14.51 -17.59 -4.80
CA SER A 144 -14.66 -19.01 -4.51
C SER A 144 -15.40 -19.80 -5.59
N LYS A 145 -16.24 -19.14 -6.42
CA LYS A 145 -16.95 -19.76 -7.53
C LYS A 145 -16.02 -20.18 -8.67
N GLU A 146 -14.92 -19.46 -8.87
CA GLU A 146 -13.94 -19.79 -9.91
C GLU A 146 -13.24 -21.12 -9.61
N LEU A 147 -13.19 -21.53 -8.34
CA LEU A 147 -12.61 -22.82 -7.95
C LEU A 147 -13.38 -24.02 -8.49
N ASP A 148 -14.68 -23.86 -8.77
CA ASP A 148 -15.51 -24.93 -9.35
C ASP A 148 -15.10 -25.28 -10.79
N SER A 149 -14.43 -24.37 -11.48
CA SER A 149 -13.93 -24.55 -12.84
C SER A 149 -12.57 -25.25 -12.91
N LEU A 150 -11.87 -25.39 -11.78
CA LEU A 150 -10.53 -25.97 -11.74
C LEU A 150 -10.52 -27.47 -12.07
N LYS A 151 -9.73 -27.83 -13.07
CA LYS A 151 -9.48 -29.23 -13.41
C LYS A 151 -8.37 -29.79 -12.52
N VAL A 152 -8.73 -30.51 -11.48
CA VAL A 152 -7.79 -31.15 -10.54
C VAL A 152 -7.71 -32.65 -10.77
N LYS A 153 -6.55 -33.23 -10.51
CA LYS A 153 -6.29 -34.66 -10.65
C LYS A 153 -6.26 -35.32 -9.28
N GLY A 154 -7.18 -36.28 -9.08
CA GLY A 154 -7.22 -37.07 -7.84
C GLY A 154 -8.04 -36.42 -6.71
N ASP A 155 -8.33 -37.24 -5.70
CA ASP A 155 -9.22 -36.85 -4.62
C ASP A 155 -8.54 -35.94 -3.60
N ASP A 156 -7.23 -36.07 -3.40
CA ASP A 156 -6.46 -35.22 -2.50
C ASP A 156 -6.45 -33.75 -2.96
N GLN A 157 -6.29 -33.54 -4.29
CA GLN A 157 -6.36 -32.17 -4.85
C GLN A 157 -7.76 -31.59 -4.75
N LYS A 158 -8.81 -32.42 -4.92
CA LYS A 158 -10.20 -31.98 -4.71
C LYS A 158 -10.43 -31.55 -3.27
N ALA A 159 -9.96 -32.37 -2.31
CA ALA A 159 -10.05 -32.02 -0.88
C ALA A 159 -9.35 -30.69 -0.58
N GLY A 160 -8.18 -30.45 -1.16
CA GLY A 160 -7.47 -29.18 -1.03
C GLY A 160 -8.26 -27.99 -1.58
N VAL A 161 -8.91 -28.13 -2.75
CA VAL A 161 -9.76 -27.09 -3.33
C VAL A 161 -10.97 -26.80 -2.43
N GLU A 162 -11.62 -27.84 -1.87
CA GLU A 162 -12.75 -27.64 -0.94
C GLU A 162 -12.34 -26.96 0.37
N ILE A 163 -11.15 -27.24 0.89
CA ILE A 163 -10.59 -26.55 2.05
C ILE A 163 -10.43 -25.05 1.74
N VAL A 164 -9.80 -24.71 0.62
CA VAL A 164 -9.62 -23.32 0.20
C VAL A 164 -10.96 -22.63 -0.01
N LYS A 165 -11.90 -23.30 -0.69
CA LYS A 165 -13.25 -22.77 -0.93
C LYS A 165 -14.00 -22.46 0.37
N SER A 166 -13.87 -23.32 1.37
CA SER A 166 -14.42 -23.07 2.70
C SER A 166 -13.72 -21.90 3.41
N ALA A 167 -12.39 -21.82 3.32
CA ALA A 167 -11.60 -20.76 3.93
C ALA A 167 -11.92 -19.38 3.35
N LEU A 168 -12.18 -19.27 2.04
CA LEU A 168 -12.56 -18.01 1.39
C LEU A 168 -13.86 -17.38 1.91
N GLN A 169 -14.71 -18.17 2.57
CA GLN A 169 -15.94 -17.67 3.21
C GLN A 169 -15.68 -17.10 4.62
N SER A 170 -14.53 -17.40 5.23
CA SER A 170 -14.24 -17.01 6.61
C SER A 170 -14.28 -15.51 6.86
N PRO A 171 -13.75 -14.62 6.01
CA PRO A 171 -13.77 -13.19 6.27
C PRO A 171 -15.18 -12.63 6.39
N ILE A 172 -16.07 -12.93 5.47
CA ILE A 172 -17.46 -12.44 5.54
C ILE A 172 -18.23 -13.07 6.70
N ARG A 173 -18.00 -14.35 7.00
CA ARG A 173 -18.61 -15.01 8.16
C ARG A 173 -18.17 -14.35 9.46
N GLN A 174 -16.90 -14.01 9.60
CA GLN A 174 -16.38 -13.34 10.80
C GLN A 174 -16.96 -11.94 10.97
N ILE A 175 -17.04 -11.16 9.87
CA ILE A 175 -17.64 -9.82 9.90
C ILE A 175 -19.11 -9.87 10.36
N THR A 176 -19.89 -10.78 9.79
CA THR A 176 -21.31 -10.94 10.14
C THR A 176 -21.49 -11.46 11.55
N THR A 177 -20.66 -12.41 12.00
CA THR A 177 -20.67 -12.90 13.39
C THR A 177 -20.34 -11.78 14.37
N ASN A 178 -19.37 -10.93 14.07
CA ASN A 178 -19.03 -9.77 14.89
C ASN A 178 -20.19 -8.76 14.98
N ALA A 179 -21.03 -8.69 13.94
CA ALA A 179 -22.26 -7.88 13.91
C ALA A 179 -23.47 -8.59 14.57
N GLY A 180 -23.28 -9.80 15.12
CA GLY A 180 -24.37 -10.56 15.78
C GLY A 180 -25.27 -11.32 14.82
N VAL A 181 -24.91 -11.47 13.55
CA VAL A 181 -25.72 -12.14 12.51
C VAL A 181 -25.08 -13.47 12.12
N ASP A 182 -25.90 -14.49 11.82
CA ASP A 182 -25.40 -15.79 11.35
C ASP A 182 -24.78 -15.64 9.94
N GLY A 183 -23.45 -15.83 9.89
CA GLY A 183 -22.68 -15.73 8.65
C GLY A 183 -23.09 -16.74 7.58
N SER A 184 -23.64 -17.90 7.98
CA SER A 184 -24.07 -18.93 7.02
C SER A 184 -25.28 -18.47 6.22
N VAL A 185 -26.21 -17.79 6.86
CA VAL A 185 -27.41 -17.20 6.22
C VAL A 185 -27.02 -16.12 5.23
N VAL A 186 -26.10 -15.23 5.63
CA VAL A 186 -25.63 -14.14 4.78
C VAL A 186 -24.90 -14.67 3.55
N VAL A 187 -23.97 -15.61 3.75
CA VAL A 187 -23.23 -16.26 2.66
C VAL A 187 -24.19 -16.95 1.68
N GLY A 188 -25.14 -17.75 2.17
CA GLY A 188 -26.12 -18.43 1.34
C GLY A 188 -26.90 -17.43 0.46
N LYS A 189 -27.41 -16.37 1.04
CA LYS A 189 -28.21 -15.35 0.33
C LYS A 189 -27.39 -14.58 -0.72
N LEU A 190 -26.12 -14.28 -0.44
CA LEU A 190 -25.25 -13.59 -1.41
C LEU A 190 -24.89 -14.50 -2.59
N LEU A 191 -24.66 -15.80 -2.33
CA LEU A 191 -24.38 -16.78 -3.40
C LEU A 191 -25.62 -17.00 -4.30
N GLU A 192 -26.84 -16.99 -3.75
CA GLU A 192 -28.09 -17.10 -4.51
C GLU A 192 -28.31 -15.89 -5.42
N THR A 193 -28.05 -14.68 -4.93
CA THR A 193 -28.29 -13.43 -5.68
C THR A 193 -27.43 -13.29 -6.91
N ASN A 194 -26.26 -13.92 -6.93
CA ASN A 194 -25.30 -13.99 -8.04
C ASN A 194 -24.93 -12.62 -8.66
N LYS A 195 -24.90 -11.56 -7.87
CA LYS A 195 -24.49 -10.22 -8.28
C LYS A 195 -23.17 -9.86 -7.61
N PRO A 196 -22.05 -9.77 -8.36
CA PRO A 196 -20.72 -9.53 -7.78
C PRO A 196 -20.57 -8.18 -7.06
N SER A 197 -21.45 -7.20 -7.33
CA SER A 197 -21.43 -5.91 -6.65
C SER A 197 -22.18 -5.89 -5.31
N ASN A 198 -23.02 -6.90 -5.07
CA ASN A 198 -23.82 -6.95 -3.84
C ASN A 198 -22.98 -7.48 -2.67
N GLY A 199 -23.28 -6.98 -1.48
CA GLY A 199 -22.69 -7.44 -0.25
C GLY A 199 -23.64 -7.20 0.93
N TYR A 200 -23.16 -7.53 2.10
CA TYR A 200 -23.86 -7.27 3.36
C TYR A 200 -23.17 -6.14 4.11
N ASP A 201 -23.87 -5.04 4.31
CA ASP A 201 -23.42 -3.95 5.16
C ASP A 201 -23.74 -4.29 6.62
N ALA A 202 -22.70 -4.57 7.39
CA ALA A 202 -22.82 -4.94 8.80
C ALA A 202 -23.25 -3.77 9.70
N GLN A 203 -23.11 -2.52 9.24
CA GLN A 203 -23.51 -1.33 9.99
C GLN A 203 -25.03 -1.08 9.89
N SER A 204 -25.60 -1.20 8.70
CA SER A 204 -27.03 -1.01 8.45
C SER A 204 -27.84 -2.30 8.50
N GLU A 205 -27.17 -3.45 8.61
CA GLU A 205 -27.74 -4.80 8.57
C GLU A 205 -28.54 -5.08 7.28
N GLN A 206 -28.10 -4.50 6.15
CA GLN A 206 -28.78 -4.61 4.86
C GLN A 206 -27.90 -5.19 3.76
N TYR A 207 -28.57 -5.75 2.75
CA TYR A 207 -27.93 -6.18 1.51
C TYR A 207 -27.91 -5.02 0.53
N VAL A 208 -26.72 -4.55 0.17
CA VAL A 208 -26.51 -3.32 -0.61
C VAL A 208 -25.55 -3.54 -1.76
N ASP A 209 -25.53 -2.59 -2.70
CA ASP A 209 -24.48 -2.50 -3.69
C ASP A 209 -23.25 -1.85 -3.05
N MET A 210 -22.20 -2.66 -2.80
CA MET A 210 -21.02 -2.27 -2.04
C MET A 210 -20.24 -1.11 -2.70
N PHE A 211 -20.23 -1.03 -4.03
CA PHE A 211 -19.56 0.08 -4.71
C PHE A 211 -20.30 1.40 -4.53
N LYS A 212 -21.64 1.38 -4.51
CA LYS A 212 -22.45 2.59 -4.30
C LYS A 212 -22.34 3.11 -2.88
N GLU A 213 -22.29 2.20 -1.91
CA GLU A 213 -22.12 2.55 -0.49
C GLU A 213 -20.68 2.85 -0.10
N GLY A 214 -19.72 2.67 -1.03
CA GLY A 214 -18.31 2.92 -0.77
C GLY A 214 -17.63 1.87 0.12
N ILE A 215 -18.22 0.69 0.25
CA ILE A 215 -17.65 -0.43 1.00
C ILE A 215 -16.76 -1.22 0.03
N ILE A 216 -15.51 -0.81 -0.07
CA ILE A 216 -14.54 -1.30 -1.05
C ILE A 216 -13.22 -1.67 -0.39
N ASP A 217 -12.53 -2.65 -0.98
CA ASP A 217 -11.19 -3.06 -0.56
C ASP A 217 -10.18 -2.91 -1.73
N PRO A 218 -8.91 -2.58 -1.45
CA PRO A 218 -7.87 -2.62 -2.47
C PRO A 218 -7.59 -4.05 -2.93
N VAL A 219 -7.53 -4.28 -4.24
CA VAL A 219 -7.20 -5.61 -4.81
C VAL A 219 -5.89 -6.13 -4.28
N LYS A 220 -4.85 -5.30 -4.25
CA LYS A 220 -3.51 -5.65 -3.76
C LYS A 220 -3.54 -6.24 -2.35
N VAL A 221 -4.32 -5.63 -1.45
CA VAL A 221 -4.43 -6.09 -0.06
C VAL A 221 -5.09 -7.46 0.02
N VAL A 222 -6.24 -7.63 -0.65
CA VAL A 222 -7.00 -8.89 -0.63
C VAL A 222 -6.19 -10.02 -1.26
N ARG A 223 -5.56 -9.76 -2.41
CA ARG A 223 -4.72 -10.74 -3.12
C ARG A 223 -3.50 -11.15 -2.30
N THR A 224 -2.77 -10.19 -1.73
CA THR A 224 -1.56 -10.47 -0.94
C THR A 224 -1.91 -11.23 0.33
N ALA A 225 -2.98 -10.84 1.03
CA ALA A 225 -3.44 -11.54 2.22
C ALA A 225 -3.77 -13.02 1.93
N LEU A 226 -4.45 -13.30 0.82
CA LEU A 226 -4.75 -14.67 0.40
C LEU A 226 -3.48 -15.45 0.05
N GLN A 227 -2.56 -14.84 -0.69
CA GLN A 227 -1.30 -15.46 -1.11
C GLN A 227 -0.41 -15.79 0.08
N ASP A 228 -0.28 -14.88 1.04
CA ASP A 228 0.53 -15.07 2.24
C ASP A 228 -0.10 -16.13 3.16
N ALA A 229 -1.43 -16.10 3.34
CA ALA A 229 -2.14 -17.10 4.09
C ALA A 229 -1.97 -18.50 3.49
N ALA A 230 -2.06 -18.64 2.16
CA ALA A 230 -1.84 -19.90 1.46
C ALA A 230 -0.40 -20.40 1.63
N SER A 231 0.59 -19.50 1.55
CA SER A 231 2.00 -19.83 1.73
C SER A 231 2.29 -20.38 3.13
N ILE A 232 1.82 -19.67 4.17
CA ILE A 232 2.02 -20.11 5.56
C ILE A 232 1.26 -21.39 5.87
N SER A 233 0.02 -21.52 5.41
CA SER A 233 -0.77 -22.74 5.60
C SER A 233 -0.12 -23.95 4.93
N GLY A 234 0.45 -23.78 3.73
CA GLY A 234 1.19 -24.82 3.04
C GLY A 234 2.42 -25.29 3.84
N LEU A 235 3.16 -24.34 4.42
CA LEU A 235 4.29 -24.68 5.30
C LEU A 235 3.84 -25.44 6.55
N LEU A 236 2.77 -24.99 7.22
CA LEU A 236 2.24 -25.65 8.41
C LEU A 236 1.81 -27.09 8.15
N VAL A 237 1.11 -27.33 7.04
CA VAL A 237 0.61 -28.67 6.67
C VAL A 237 1.77 -29.62 6.32
N THR A 238 2.88 -29.11 5.80
CA THR A 238 4.05 -29.92 5.40
C THR A 238 5.09 -30.09 6.52
N THR A 239 4.89 -29.47 7.69
CA THR A 239 5.82 -29.56 8.82
C THR A 239 5.38 -30.65 9.81
N GLU A 240 6.29 -31.53 10.20
CA GLU A 240 6.02 -32.59 11.21
C GLU A 240 6.18 -32.11 12.65
N ALA A 241 6.88 -31.01 12.87
CA ALA A 241 7.10 -30.41 14.18
C ALA A 241 6.76 -28.94 14.19
N MET A 242 6.05 -28.50 15.22
CA MET A 242 5.78 -27.09 15.53
C MET A 242 6.45 -26.70 16.84
#